data_5a10d253df677d5ed4b9054c3739f4b6
#
_entry.id   5a10d253df677d5ed4b9054c3739f4b6
#
_cell.length_a   1.000
_cell.length_b   1.000
_cell.length_c   1.000
_cell.angle_alpha   90.00
_cell.angle_beta   90.00
_cell.angle_gamma   90.00
#
_symmetry.space_group_name_H-M   'P 1'
#
loop_
_entity.id
_entity.type
_entity.pdbx_description
1 polymer ?
#
loop_
_entity_poly.entity_id
_entity_poly.type
_entity_poly.pdbx_seq_one_letter_code
_entity_poly.pdbx_strand_id
1 'polypeptide(L)'
;MISSSRLTLLSLIFLLTAAQAQLPKRLIGDYGYWSKSDTPPYSAAQIPYKELTHINHSGVSFDANGNLIVPDGFLEPELISSAHAAGVKVLLLLGGDFTGLEASGAVNTLVANFAAFAQQYGYDGADMDWEYPATTGDRIFFDTLMKLLRRSNPDYTLSIDVAPWGGYGYDLKTLQKTTDYFNIMMFDCAGPWTAYGQLNSPIFWDFHDPAPYECQPGGSADGAASIFLSAVPPEQINMGMPFYGYYYTNINKLFGLCPNSFFTADGDCDYKVETLNYGPRIKHLINQNGWVSYRDPIALVPYLLRADGSDGYITYDDTFSTYYRTFYSDWQRNLGGTWMWSLDADYDGHSQDLLTAMFQATLNGK
;
A
#
# COMPACT_ATOMS: atom_id res chain seq x y z
N MET A 1 37.78 -17.92 67.83
CA MET A 1 38.02 -17.78 66.38
C MET A 1 36.71 -18.07 65.70
N ILE A 2 36.04 -17.02 65.29
CA ILE A 2 34.70 -17.08 64.61
C ILE A 2 34.94 -16.73 63.18
N SER A 3 34.70 -17.70 62.26
CA SER A 3 34.79 -17.53 60.80
C SER A 3 33.49 -16.95 60.29
N SER A 4 33.57 -15.76 59.72
CA SER A 4 32.45 -15.08 59.04
C SER A 4 32.42 -15.49 57.55
N SER A 5 31.50 -16.34 57.17
CA SER A 5 31.19 -16.65 55.78
C SER A 5 30.30 -15.53 55.21
N ARG A 6 30.82 -14.81 54.21
CA ARG A 6 30.08 -13.83 53.44
C ARG A 6 29.24 -14.55 52.37
N LEU A 7 27.92 -14.54 52.51
CA LEU A 7 26.99 -14.89 51.42
C LEU A 7 26.93 -13.74 50.40
N THR A 8 27.40 -14.01 49.18
CA THR A 8 27.25 -13.11 48.08
C THR A 8 25.92 -13.43 47.40
N LEU A 9 24.92 -12.54 47.54
CA LEU A 9 23.64 -12.65 46.84
C LEU A 9 23.84 -12.16 45.40
N LEU A 10 23.84 -13.09 44.43
CA LEU A 10 23.74 -12.75 43.01
C LEU A 10 22.26 -12.45 42.69
N SER A 11 21.95 -11.17 42.51
CA SER A 11 20.67 -10.75 42.01
C SER A 11 20.63 -10.98 40.48
N LEU A 12 19.96 -12.02 40.03
CA LEU A 12 19.62 -12.26 38.64
C LEU A 12 18.49 -11.27 38.28
N ILE A 13 18.83 -10.19 37.57
CA ILE A 13 17.85 -9.33 36.97
C ILE A 13 17.36 -10.02 35.70
N PHE A 14 16.18 -10.65 35.77
CA PHE A 14 15.42 -11.06 34.59
C PHE A 14 14.85 -9.80 33.94
N LEU A 15 15.47 -9.33 32.89
CA LEU A 15 14.86 -8.43 31.93
C LEU A 15 13.76 -9.23 31.21
N LEU A 16 12.55 -9.19 31.74
CA LEU A 16 11.34 -9.55 31.00
C LEU A 16 11.18 -8.50 29.90
N THR A 17 11.71 -8.78 28.72
CA THR A 17 11.22 -8.12 27.50
C THR A 17 9.79 -8.58 27.33
N ALA A 18 8.83 -7.69 27.61
CA ALA A 18 7.44 -7.96 27.25
C ALA A 18 7.43 -8.19 25.74
N ALA A 19 7.21 -9.43 25.31
CA ALA A 19 6.96 -9.72 23.92
C ALA A 19 5.75 -8.88 23.50
N GLN A 20 5.96 -7.96 22.56
CA GLN A 20 4.87 -7.16 22.01
C GLN A 20 3.88 -8.14 21.38
N ALA A 21 2.62 -8.05 21.75
CA ALA A 21 1.61 -8.92 21.17
C ALA A 21 1.56 -8.64 19.65
N GLN A 22 1.85 -9.67 18.87
CA GLN A 22 1.79 -9.58 17.42
C GLN A 22 0.37 -9.22 16.99
N LEU A 23 0.24 -8.32 16.02
CA LEU A 23 -1.05 -7.97 15.42
C LEU A 23 -1.71 -9.22 14.84
N PRO A 24 -3.03 -9.37 15.00
CA PRO A 24 -3.75 -10.57 14.56
C PRO A 24 -3.86 -10.69 13.03
N LYS A 25 -3.66 -9.61 12.31
CA LYS A 25 -3.67 -9.49 10.85
C LYS A 25 -2.47 -8.66 10.40
N ARG A 26 -2.08 -8.79 9.12
CA ARG A 26 -1.03 -7.92 8.57
C ARG A 26 -1.52 -6.49 8.50
N LEU A 27 -0.64 -5.57 8.86
CA LEU A 27 -0.77 -4.15 8.62
C LEU A 27 0.54 -3.70 8.01
N ILE A 28 0.51 -3.37 6.71
CA ILE A 28 1.69 -3.15 5.88
C ILE A 28 1.71 -1.69 5.44
N GLY A 29 2.84 -1.01 5.60
CA GLY A 29 3.02 0.36 5.17
C GLY A 29 4.07 0.49 4.08
N ASP A 30 3.72 1.16 2.99
CA ASP A 30 4.73 1.54 2.01
C ASP A 30 5.47 2.78 2.47
N TYR A 31 6.80 2.70 2.40
CA TYR A 31 7.72 3.77 2.75
C TYR A 31 8.61 4.13 1.57
N GLY A 32 8.36 5.28 0.98
CA GLY A 32 9.17 5.81 -0.12
C GLY A 32 10.43 6.54 0.36
N TYR A 33 11.59 6.19 -0.17
CA TYR A 33 12.86 6.86 0.20
C TYR A 33 12.86 8.38 -0.06
N TRP A 34 12.03 8.86 -0.97
CA TRP A 34 11.88 10.27 -1.34
C TRP A 34 11.17 11.10 -0.27
N SER A 35 10.38 10.47 0.59
CA SER A 35 9.58 11.14 1.62
C SER A 35 10.42 11.94 2.64
N LYS A 36 11.71 11.66 2.73
CA LYS A 36 12.66 12.48 3.51
C LYS A 36 12.79 13.91 3.01
N SER A 37 12.44 14.15 1.75
CA SER A 37 12.47 15.47 1.11
C SER A 37 11.11 16.14 1.06
N ASP A 38 10.08 15.51 1.58
CA ASP A 38 8.72 16.04 1.64
C ASP A 38 8.56 17.19 2.64
N THR A 39 7.39 17.80 2.63
CA THR A 39 7.03 18.82 3.61
C THR A 39 5.66 18.45 4.22
N PRO A 40 5.65 18.01 5.47
CA PRO A 40 6.79 17.80 6.39
C PRO A 40 7.65 16.60 5.97
N PRO A 41 8.96 16.57 6.31
CA PRO A 41 9.82 15.46 5.98
C PRO A 41 9.45 14.21 6.79
N TYR A 42 9.46 13.04 6.12
CA TYR A 42 9.17 11.76 6.74
C TYR A 42 10.32 10.78 6.50
N SER A 43 10.92 10.28 7.55
CA SER A 43 12.05 9.34 7.51
C SER A 43 11.79 8.14 8.41
N ALA A 44 12.71 7.19 8.44
CA ALA A 44 12.66 6.04 9.34
C ALA A 44 12.36 6.40 10.81
N ALA A 45 12.78 7.59 11.25
CA ALA A 45 12.56 8.06 12.63
C ALA A 45 11.08 8.39 12.95
N GLN A 46 10.27 8.71 11.94
CA GLN A 46 8.85 9.04 12.11
C GLN A 46 7.94 7.81 12.04
N ILE A 47 8.44 6.67 11.56
CA ILE A 47 7.62 5.47 11.37
C ILE A 47 7.15 4.91 12.73
N PRO A 48 5.84 4.73 12.95
CA PRO A 48 5.32 4.13 14.17
C PRO A 48 5.36 2.59 14.08
N TYR A 49 6.54 2.02 14.12
CA TYR A 49 6.81 0.58 13.94
C TYR A 49 5.88 -0.35 14.73
N LYS A 50 5.41 0.10 15.91
CA LYS A 50 4.51 -0.71 16.77
C LYS A 50 3.12 -0.88 16.19
N GLU A 51 2.75 -0.08 15.22
CA GLU A 51 1.46 -0.14 14.54
C GLU A 51 1.52 -0.98 13.26
N LEU A 52 2.70 -1.47 12.89
CA LEU A 52 2.95 -2.18 11.65
C LEU A 52 3.40 -3.63 11.88
N THR A 53 3.18 -4.49 10.89
CA THR A 53 3.76 -5.84 10.81
C THR A 53 4.83 -5.93 9.74
N HIS A 54 4.68 -5.17 8.65
CA HIS A 54 5.60 -5.13 7.52
C HIS A 54 5.75 -3.71 7.00
N ILE A 55 6.87 -3.44 6.38
CA ILE A 55 7.15 -2.22 5.61
C ILE A 55 7.65 -2.64 4.24
N ASN A 56 7.03 -2.11 3.17
CA ASN A 56 7.57 -2.19 1.83
C ASN A 56 8.42 -0.94 1.60
N HIS A 57 9.73 -1.10 1.46
CA HIS A 57 10.65 0.02 1.24
C HIS A 57 10.78 0.27 -0.25
N SER A 58 10.12 1.35 -0.71
CA SER A 58 10.05 1.73 -2.12
C SER A 58 11.22 2.63 -2.50
N GLY A 59 11.78 2.35 -3.57
CA GLY A 59 11.94 2.74 -4.90
C GLY A 59 13.22 2.17 -5.50
N VAL A 60 13.60 0.92 -5.24
CA VAL A 60 14.63 0.25 -6.04
C VAL A 60 14.00 -0.27 -7.32
N SER A 61 14.66 -0.04 -8.44
CA SER A 61 14.26 -0.60 -9.72
C SER A 61 15.36 -1.51 -10.30
N PHE A 62 15.13 -2.05 -11.49
CA PHE A 62 16.11 -2.84 -12.20
C PHE A 62 16.04 -2.60 -13.71
N ASP A 63 17.18 -2.82 -14.38
CA ASP A 63 17.29 -2.71 -15.83
C ASP A 63 17.00 -4.06 -16.52
N ALA A 64 16.96 -4.05 -17.86
CA ALA A 64 16.79 -5.23 -18.70
C ALA A 64 17.86 -6.32 -18.49
N ASN A 65 19.02 -6.00 -17.92
CA ASN A 65 20.08 -6.95 -17.64
C ASN A 65 20.02 -7.54 -16.22
N GLY A 66 19.00 -7.15 -15.43
CA GLY A 66 18.80 -7.60 -14.05
C GLY A 66 19.72 -6.89 -13.04
N ASN A 67 20.31 -5.75 -13.38
CA ASN A 67 21.06 -4.95 -12.43
C ASN A 67 20.08 -4.09 -11.62
N LEU A 68 20.28 -4.05 -10.29
CA LEU A 68 19.50 -3.17 -9.42
C LEU A 68 19.94 -1.71 -9.65
N ILE A 69 18.95 -0.83 -9.72
CA ILE A 69 19.10 0.62 -9.80
C ILE A 69 18.67 1.17 -8.45
N VAL A 70 19.65 1.45 -7.60
CA VAL A 70 19.43 1.94 -6.23
C VAL A 70 19.63 3.45 -6.24
N PRO A 71 18.59 4.26 -5.93
CA PRO A 71 18.72 5.71 -5.91
C PRO A 71 19.68 6.20 -4.82
N ASP A 72 20.29 7.35 -5.05
CA ASP A 72 21.07 8.04 -4.03
C ASP A 72 20.19 8.37 -2.82
N GLY A 73 20.70 8.06 -1.62
CA GLY A 73 19.95 8.27 -0.38
C GLY A 73 18.87 7.23 -0.08
N PHE A 74 18.72 6.18 -0.88
CA PHE A 74 17.76 5.10 -0.61
C PHE A 74 18.07 4.36 0.68
N LEU A 75 19.33 4.01 0.92
CA LEU A 75 19.72 3.19 2.06
C LEU A 75 19.55 3.93 3.38
N GLU A 76 18.76 3.36 4.28
CA GLU A 76 18.55 3.81 5.65
C GLU A 76 18.78 2.64 6.62
N PRO A 77 20.00 2.44 7.13
CA PRO A 77 20.28 1.34 8.07
C PRO A 77 19.40 1.39 9.33
N GLU A 78 18.94 2.59 9.72
CA GLU A 78 18.05 2.80 10.87
C GLU A 78 16.65 2.24 10.61
N LEU A 79 16.16 2.24 9.37
CA LEU A 79 14.88 1.64 8.99
C LEU A 79 14.85 0.15 9.36
N ILE A 80 15.83 -0.61 8.86
CA ILE A 80 15.91 -2.05 9.08
C ILE A 80 16.09 -2.37 10.57
N SER A 81 17.02 -1.69 11.23
CA SER A 81 17.31 -1.96 12.65
C SER A 81 16.13 -1.63 13.57
N SER A 82 15.42 -0.52 13.32
CA SER A 82 14.25 -0.11 14.11
C SER A 82 13.05 -1.01 13.85
N ALA A 83 12.82 -1.38 12.60
CA ALA A 83 11.76 -2.32 12.23
C ALA A 83 11.97 -3.68 12.92
N HIS A 84 13.16 -4.26 12.80
CA HIS A 84 13.48 -5.55 13.41
C HIS A 84 13.41 -5.50 14.94
N ALA A 85 13.85 -4.39 15.57
CA ALA A 85 13.70 -4.21 17.01
C ALA A 85 12.24 -4.19 17.48
N ALA A 86 11.31 -3.78 16.60
CA ALA A 86 9.87 -3.80 16.84
C ALA A 86 9.19 -5.10 16.35
N GLY A 87 9.94 -6.05 15.78
CA GLY A 87 9.39 -7.28 15.21
C GLY A 87 8.69 -7.10 13.87
N VAL A 88 8.97 -5.99 13.17
CA VAL A 88 8.42 -5.63 11.86
C VAL A 88 9.38 -6.11 10.78
N LYS A 89 8.86 -6.76 9.74
CA LYS A 89 9.64 -7.15 8.56
C LYS A 89 9.76 -5.99 7.58
N VAL A 90 10.88 -5.94 6.86
CA VAL A 90 11.08 -4.96 5.79
C VAL A 90 11.34 -5.67 4.47
N LEU A 91 10.44 -5.45 3.51
CA LEU A 91 10.56 -5.97 2.16
C LEU A 91 11.12 -4.87 1.25
N LEU A 92 11.95 -5.28 0.30
CA LEU A 92 12.39 -4.40 -0.77
C LEU A 92 11.31 -4.38 -1.85
N LEU A 93 10.68 -3.23 -2.08
CA LEU A 93 9.77 -3.07 -3.20
C LEU A 93 10.59 -2.92 -4.49
N LEU A 94 10.31 -3.78 -5.45
CA LEU A 94 10.98 -3.87 -6.74
C LEU A 94 10.00 -3.62 -7.88
N GLY A 95 10.11 -2.48 -8.51
CA GLY A 95 9.59 -2.19 -9.84
C GLY A 95 10.71 -2.18 -10.87
N GLY A 96 10.40 -2.11 -12.18
CA GLY A 96 11.43 -1.98 -13.17
C GLY A 96 11.05 -2.43 -14.58
N ASP A 97 12.09 -2.67 -15.40
CA ASP A 97 11.89 -3.08 -16.79
C ASP A 97 11.66 -4.60 -16.92
N PHE A 98 10.50 -5.06 -16.50
CA PHE A 98 10.14 -6.48 -16.58
C PHE A 98 10.12 -7.00 -18.02
N THR A 99 9.63 -6.21 -18.98
CA THR A 99 9.58 -6.59 -20.40
C THR A 99 10.98 -6.72 -20.99
N GLY A 100 11.87 -5.79 -20.70
CA GLY A 100 13.26 -5.87 -21.11
C GLY A 100 14.00 -7.04 -20.46
N LEU A 101 13.74 -7.30 -19.17
CA LEU A 101 14.29 -8.43 -18.42
C LEU A 101 13.83 -9.78 -19.01
N GLU A 102 12.54 -9.90 -19.36
CA GLU A 102 12.03 -11.09 -20.08
C GLU A 102 12.73 -11.29 -21.42
N ALA A 103 12.80 -10.23 -22.23
CA ALA A 103 13.41 -10.27 -23.55
C ALA A 103 14.91 -10.61 -23.53
N SER A 104 15.64 -10.16 -22.54
CA SER A 104 17.07 -10.43 -22.37
C SER A 104 17.37 -11.82 -21.82
N GLY A 105 16.42 -12.44 -21.11
CA GLY A 105 16.63 -13.68 -20.37
C GLY A 105 17.46 -13.54 -19.09
N ALA A 106 17.70 -12.31 -18.59
CA ALA A 106 18.60 -12.02 -17.46
C ALA A 106 17.92 -12.23 -16.07
N VAL A 107 16.81 -12.95 -16.00
CA VAL A 107 16.06 -13.16 -14.75
C VAL A 107 16.91 -13.75 -13.61
N ASN A 108 17.85 -14.66 -13.90
CA ASN A 108 18.75 -15.22 -12.89
C ASN A 108 19.72 -14.17 -12.33
N THR A 109 20.12 -13.19 -13.15
CA THR A 109 20.97 -12.07 -12.72
C THR A 109 20.21 -11.19 -11.73
N LEU A 110 18.94 -10.85 -12.01
CA LEU A 110 18.10 -10.09 -11.08
C LEU A 110 17.96 -10.83 -9.75
N VAL A 111 17.63 -12.12 -9.78
CA VAL A 111 17.46 -12.94 -8.57
C VAL A 111 18.75 -12.98 -7.73
N ALA A 112 19.91 -13.15 -8.38
CA ALA A 112 21.20 -13.16 -7.70
C ALA A 112 21.54 -11.79 -7.09
N ASN A 113 21.32 -10.71 -7.84
CA ASN A 113 21.56 -9.34 -7.37
C ASN A 113 20.63 -8.96 -6.21
N PHE A 114 19.34 -9.30 -6.31
CA PHE A 114 18.39 -9.12 -5.21
C PHE A 114 18.84 -9.89 -3.97
N ALA A 115 19.15 -11.18 -4.09
CA ALA A 115 19.55 -12.01 -2.94
C ALA A 115 20.82 -11.46 -2.25
N ALA A 116 21.81 -11.01 -3.03
CA ALA A 116 23.02 -10.37 -2.49
C ALA A 116 22.69 -9.05 -1.78
N PHE A 117 21.83 -8.23 -2.36
CA PHE A 117 21.40 -6.95 -1.77
C PHE A 117 20.60 -7.16 -0.48
N ALA A 118 19.61 -8.05 -0.52
CA ALA A 118 18.78 -8.36 0.65
C ALA A 118 19.63 -8.90 1.81
N GLN A 119 20.57 -9.82 1.54
CA GLN A 119 21.51 -10.33 2.54
C GLN A 119 22.41 -9.23 3.11
N GLN A 120 22.94 -8.37 2.24
CA GLN A 120 23.86 -7.31 2.66
C GLN A 120 23.22 -6.28 3.58
N TYR A 121 21.96 -5.92 3.30
CA TYR A 121 21.28 -4.81 3.98
C TYR A 121 20.20 -5.28 4.97
N GLY A 122 19.92 -6.59 5.03
CA GLY A 122 19.01 -7.16 6.03
C GLY A 122 17.53 -7.11 5.64
N TYR A 123 17.19 -7.08 4.36
CA TYR A 123 15.79 -7.18 3.92
C TYR A 123 15.25 -8.59 4.12
N ASP A 124 13.99 -8.68 4.55
CA ASP A 124 13.28 -9.92 4.85
C ASP A 124 12.64 -10.57 3.62
N GLY A 125 12.66 -9.90 2.47
CA GLY A 125 12.06 -10.39 1.24
C GLY A 125 11.86 -9.29 0.20
N ALA A 126 10.97 -9.57 -0.75
CA ALA A 126 10.63 -8.64 -1.83
C ALA A 126 9.12 -8.47 -1.96
N ASP A 127 8.73 -7.25 -2.30
CA ASP A 127 7.43 -6.91 -2.85
C ASP A 127 7.61 -6.58 -4.33
N MET A 128 6.85 -7.26 -5.20
CA MET A 128 7.03 -7.15 -6.65
C MET A 128 5.91 -6.33 -7.25
N ASP A 129 6.27 -5.21 -7.83
CA ASP A 129 5.34 -4.27 -8.46
C ASP A 129 5.55 -4.22 -9.97
N TRP A 130 4.70 -4.91 -10.72
CA TRP A 130 4.64 -4.88 -12.18
C TRP A 130 3.26 -4.40 -12.65
N GLU A 131 3.18 -3.18 -13.14
CA GLU A 131 1.94 -2.57 -13.61
C GLU A 131 1.88 -2.48 -15.15
N TYR A 132 1.39 -3.47 -15.89
CA TYR A 132 0.91 -4.80 -15.48
C TYR A 132 1.35 -5.82 -16.52
N PRO A 133 1.56 -7.12 -16.18
CA PRO A 133 1.79 -8.12 -17.19
C PRO A 133 0.56 -8.23 -18.11
N ALA A 134 0.77 -8.16 -19.44
CA ALA A 134 -0.31 -8.04 -20.42
C ALA A 134 -0.49 -9.27 -21.31
N THR A 135 0.58 -10.04 -21.49
CA THR A 135 0.61 -11.19 -22.41
C THR A 135 0.68 -12.51 -21.66
N THR A 136 0.47 -13.61 -22.39
CA THR A 136 0.73 -14.95 -21.84
C THR A 136 2.22 -15.17 -21.55
N GLY A 137 3.12 -14.56 -22.35
CA GLY A 137 4.57 -14.57 -22.11
C GLY A 137 4.91 -13.95 -20.76
N ASP A 138 4.47 -12.71 -20.54
CA ASP A 138 4.68 -11.98 -19.29
C ASP A 138 4.23 -12.78 -18.07
N ARG A 139 3.07 -13.42 -18.16
CA ARG A 139 2.53 -14.27 -17.11
C ARG A 139 3.44 -15.45 -16.78
N ILE A 140 3.90 -16.17 -17.80
CA ILE A 140 4.82 -17.33 -17.65
C ILE A 140 6.17 -16.84 -17.09
N PHE A 141 6.64 -15.71 -17.58
CA PHE A 141 7.88 -15.09 -17.11
C PHE A 141 7.76 -14.69 -15.62
N PHE A 142 6.69 -14.01 -15.23
CA PHE A 142 6.48 -13.58 -13.85
C PHE A 142 6.35 -14.76 -12.87
N ASP A 143 5.60 -15.80 -13.25
CA ASP A 143 5.57 -17.06 -12.51
C ASP A 143 6.97 -17.68 -12.32
N THR A 144 7.80 -17.57 -13.35
CA THR A 144 9.18 -18.11 -13.32
C THR A 144 10.05 -17.28 -12.39
N LEU A 145 9.95 -15.95 -12.45
CA LEU A 145 10.66 -15.03 -11.56
C LEU A 145 10.32 -15.32 -10.09
N MET A 146 9.04 -15.41 -9.75
CA MET A 146 8.62 -15.69 -8.37
C MET A 146 9.09 -17.05 -7.86
N LYS A 147 9.11 -18.08 -8.73
CA LYS A 147 9.68 -19.39 -8.39
C LYS A 147 11.19 -19.33 -8.15
N LEU A 148 11.92 -18.54 -8.91
CA LEU A 148 13.36 -18.37 -8.74
C LEU A 148 13.67 -17.58 -7.45
N LEU A 149 12.93 -16.52 -7.16
CA LEU A 149 13.06 -15.79 -5.90
C LEU A 149 12.81 -16.71 -4.69
N ARG A 150 11.72 -17.50 -4.70
CA ARG A 150 11.43 -18.46 -3.63
C ARG A 150 12.53 -19.53 -3.47
N ARG A 151 13.13 -19.99 -4.57
CA ARG A 151 14.23 -20.95 -4.54
C ARG A 151 15.54 -20.36 -4.04
N SER A 152 15.77 -19.06 -4.28
CA SER A 152 17.00 -18.38 -3.82
C SER A 152 17.08 -18.33 -2.30
N ASN A 153 15.96 -18.14 -1.63
CA ASN A 153 15.83 -18.26 -0.17
C ASN A 153 14.38 -18.62 0.20
N PRO A 154 14.14 -19.82 0.75
CA PRO A 154 12.80 -20.24 1.18
C PRO A 154 12.19 -19.39 2.31
N ASP A 155 13.02 -18.67 3.07
CA ASP A 155 12.60 -17.89 4.24
C ASP A 155 12.21 -16.44 3.86
N TYR A 156 12.43 -16.01 2.62
CA TYR A 156 11.98 -14.69 2.17
C TYR A 156 10.47 -14.58 2.22
N THR A 157 9.99 -13.45 2.71
CA THR A 157 8.62 -13.03 2.50
C THR A 157 8.51 -12.45 1.09
N LEU A 158 7.63 -13.00 0.26
CA LEU A 158 7.41 -12.56 -1.11
C LEU A 158 5.98 -12.11 -1.28
N SER A 159 5.78 -10.89 -1.73
CA SER A 159 4.49 -10.31 -2.07
C SER A 159 4.45 -9.75 -3.48
N ILE A 160 3.26 -9.45 -3.94
CA ILE A 160 3.00 -8.88 -5.26
C ILE A 160 1.93 -7.82 -5.11
N ASP A 161 2.17 -6.64 -5.67
CA ASP A 161 1.15 -5.63 -5.87
C ASP A 161 0.32 -5.98 -7.10
N VAL A 162 -0.99 -6.00 -6.96
CA VAL A 162 -1.91 -6.46 -7.99
C VAL A 162 -3.08 -5.51 -8.18
N ALA A 163 -3.50 -5.38 -9.44
CA ALA A 163 -4.66 -4.57 -9.79
C ALA A 163 -5.96 -5.09 -9.14
N PRO A 164 -6.91 -4.22 -8.78
CA PRO A 164 -8.16 -4.62 -8.12
C PRO A 164 -9.09 -5.50 -8.97
N TRP A 165 -8.95 -5.46 -10.29
CA TRP A 165 -9.71 -6.32 -11.21
C TRP A 165 -9.19 -7.76 -11.31
N GLY A 166 -8.18 -8.11 -10.53
CA GLY A 166 -7.71 -9.50 -10.40
C GLY A 166 -6.91 -9.99 -11.59
N GLY A 167 -6.95 -11.26 -11.86
CA GLY A 167 -6.09 -12.06 -12.74
C GLY A 167 -5.77 -11.58 -14.16
N TYR A 168 -6.05 -10.35 -14.53
CA TYR A 168 -5.56 -9.77 -15.78
C TYR A 168 -4.04 -9.68 -15.73
N GLY A 169 -3.39 -10.48 -16.57
CA GLY A 169 -1.94 -10.56 -16.57
C GLY A 169 -1.31 -11.46 -15.49
N TYR A 170 -2.04 -11.90 -14.45
CA TYR A 170 -1.51 -12.76 -13.38
C TYR A 170 -2.19 -14.13 -13.37
N ASP A 171 -1.43 -15.22 -13.19
CA ASP A 171 -1.99 -16.52 -12.82
C ASP A 171 -2.01 -16.68 -11.30
N LEU A 172 -3.03 -16.10 -10.66
CA LEU A 172 -3.17 -16.10 -9.20
C LEU A 172 -3.11 -17.50 -8.60
N LYS A 173 -3.67 -18.52 -9.31
CA LYS A 173 -3.66 -19.92 -8.85
C LYS A 173 -2.28 -20.54 -8.88
N THR A 174 -1.40 -20.08 -9.74
CA THR A 174 0.00 -20.51 -9.78
C THR A 174 0.82 -19.71 -8.81
N LEU A 175 0.69 -18.38 -8.81
CA LEU A 175 1.45 -17.46 -7.97
C LEU A 175 1.24 -17.68 -6.48
N GLN A 176 0.02 -18.05 -6.02
CA GLN A 176 -0.24 -18.34 -4.60
C GLN A 176 0.65 -19.44 -4.00
N LYS A 177 1.31 -20.25 -4.83
CA LYS A 177 2.21 -21.33 -4.36
C LYS A 177 3.63 -20.86 -4.05
N THR A 178 3.99 -19.68 -4.54
CA THR A 178 5.32 -19.10 -4.40
C THR A 178 5.32 -17.75 -3.68
N THR A 179 4.16 -17.11 -3.63
CA THR A 179 3.91 -15.81 -3.01
C THR A 179 3.27 -15.99 -1.64
N ASP A 180 3.69 -15.23 -0.64
CA ASP A 180 3.10 -15.29 0.69
C ASP A 180 1.78 -14.51 0.75
N TYR A 181 1.68 -13.38 0.01
CA TYR A 181 0.44 -12.61 -0.08
C TYR A 181 0.42 -11.66 -1.28
N PHE A 182 -0.78 -11.20 -1.59
CA PHE A 182 -1.09 -10.26 -2.66
C PHE A 182 -1.63 -8.97 -2.05
N ASN A 183 -1.06 -7.85 -2.42
CA ASN A 183 -1.48 -6.52 -2.06
C ASN A 183 -2.40 -5.98 -3.16
N ILE A 184 -3.70 -5.95 -2.93
CA ILE A 184 -4.65 -5.42 -3.91
C ILE A 184 -4.58 -3.90 -3.89
N MET A 185 -4.18 -3.27 -4.98
CA MET A 185 -4.15 -1.80 -5.16
C MET A 185 -5.57 -1.25 -5.34
N MET A 186 -6.37 -1.25 -4.25
CA MET A 186 -7.76 -0.82 -4.29
C MET A 186 -7.88 0.71 -4.17
N PHE A 187 -7.25 1.38 -5.07
CA PHE A 187 -7.24 2.84 -5.24
C PHE A 187 -7.06 3.17 -6.72
N ASP A 188 -6.98 4.45 -7.04
CA ASP A 188 -6.89 4.94 -8.42
C ASP A 188 -8.08 4.54 -9.31
N CYS A 189 -9.25 4.33 -8.66
CA CYS A 189 -10.52 4.17 -9.37
C CYS A 189 -10.96 5.47 -10.02
N ALA A 190 -10.42 6.58 -9.58
CA ALA A 190 -10.59 7.91 -10.15
C ALA A 190 -9.24 8.63 -10.18
N GLY A 191 -9.07 9.55 -11.14
CA GLY A 191 -7.85 10.30 -11.32
C GLY A 191 -7.92 11.17 -12.58
N PRO A 192 -6.78 11.75 -13.03
CA PRO A 192 -6.74 12.57 -14.24
C PRO A 192 -7.17 11.81 -15.51
N TRP A 193 -7.09 10.51 -15.50
CA TRP A 193 -7.50 9.59 -16.58
C TRP A 193 -9.01 9.30 -16.65
N THR A 194 -9.82 9.77 -15.69
CA THR A 194 -11.26 9.56 -15.72
C THR A 194 -12.01 10.78 -16.25
N ALA A 195 -13.12 10.54 -16.99
CA ALA A 195 -13.96 11.60 -17.52
C ALA A 195 -14.86 12.25 -16.46
N TYR A 196 -14.97 11.66 -15.29
CA TYR A 196 -15.85 12.11 -14.20
C TYR A 196 -15.07 12.21 -12.89
N GLY A 197 -15.53 13.09 -12.00
CA GLY A 197 -15.08 13.11 -10.61
C GLY A 197 -15.67 11.95 -9.82
N GLN A 198 -15.04 10.82 -9.91
CA GLN A 198 -15.43 9.58 -9.23
C GLN A 198 -14.77 9.45 -7.87
N LEU A 199 -15.06 8.37 -7.16
CA LEU A 199 -14.45 8.04 -5.87
C LEU A 199 -13.12 7.32 -6.09
N ASN A 200 -12.06 7.77 -5.42
CA ASN A 200 -10.72 7.18 -5.56
C ASN A 200 -10.66 5.71 -5.13
N SER A 201 -11.34 5.37 -4.04
CA SER A 201 -11.23 4.04 -3.45
C SER A 201 -12.55 3.64 -2.74
N PRO A 202 -13.62 3.32 -3.49
CA PRO A 202 -14.90 2.96 -2.89
C PRO A 202 -14.84 1.63 -2.12
N ILE A 203 -15.50 1.56 -0.94
CA ILE A 203 -15.59 0.30 -0.18
C ILE A 203 -16.63 -0.61 -0.81
N PHE A 204 -17.78 -0.05 -1.18
CA PHE A 204 -18.83 -0.72 -1.94
C PHE A 204 -19.11 0.05 -3.21
N TRP A 205 -19.50 -0.63 -4.26
CA TRP A 205 -19.81 0.03 -5.52
C TRP A 205 -21.11 0.81 -5.44
N ASP A 206 -21.04 2.11 -5.77
CA ASP A 206 -22.21 2.94 -5.98
C ASP A 206 -22.71 2.79 -7.42
N PHE A 207 -23.90 2.25 -7.59
CA PHE A 207 -24.55 2.07 -8.90
C PHE A 207 -24.97 3.39 -9.58
N HIS A 208 -24.85 4.54 -8.91
CA HIS A 208 -25.03 5.86 -9.51
C HIS A 208 -23.75 6.36 -10.21
N ASP A 209 -22.63 5.68 -10.04
CA ASP A 209 -21.41 6.01 -10.77
C ASP A 209 -21.66 5.86 -12.28
N PRO A 210 -21.50 6.94 -13.07
CA PRO A 210 -21.83 6.94 -14.50
C PRO A 210 -20.83 6.16 -15.35
N ALA A 211 -19.64 5.91 -14.84
CA ALA A 211 -18.56 5.30 -15.59
C ALA A 211 -17.70 4.40 -14.68
N PRO A 212 -18.09 3.13 -14.52
CA PRO A 212 -17.41 2.20 -13.62
C PRO A 212 -16.15 1.58 -14.26
N TYR A 213 -15.20 2.36 -14.78
CA TYR A 213 -14.16 1.81 -15.64
C TYR A 213 -12.85 1.43 -14.97
N GLU A 214 -12.26 2.31 -14.14
CA GLU A 214 -10.87 2.13 -13.76
C GLU A 214 -10.64 0.95 -12.79
N CYS A 215 -11.53 0.72 -11.86
CA CYS A 215 -11.44 -0.41 -10.93
C CYS A 215 -12.26 -1.64 -11.33
N GLN A 216 -12.76 -1.70 -12.59
CA GLN A 216 -13.59 -2.79 -13.07
C GLN A 216 -12.76 -4.02 -13.53
N PRO A 217 -13.31 -5.23 -13.34
CA PRO A 217 -14.66 -5.55 -12.86
C PRO A 217 -14.85 -5.52 -11.34
N GLY A 218 -13.84 -5.23 -10.54
CA GLY A 218 -13.98 -5.16 -9.08
C GLY A 218 -14.82 -3.98 -8.59
N GLY A 219 -14.51 -2.78 -9.07
CA GLY A 219 -15.22 -1.52 -8.82
C GLY A 219 -15.23 -1.02 -7.38
N SER A 220 -14.77 -1.82 -6.41
CA SER A 220 -14.81 -1.51 -5.00
C SER A 220 -13.98 -2.52 -4.20
N ALA A 221 -13.69 -2.24 -2.93
CA ALA A 221 -12.98 -3.16 -2.05
C ALA A 221 -13.73 -4.50 -1.89
N ASP A 222 -15.07 -4.47 -1.79
CA ASP A 222 -15.87 -5.70 -1.74
C ASP A 222 -15.81 -6.51 -3.05
N GLY A 223 -15.90 -5.84 -4.19
CA GLY A 223 -15.80 -6.48 -5.50
C GLY A 223 -14.42 -7.09 -5.73
N ALA A 224 -13.35 -6.34 -5.47
CA ALA A 224 -11.98 -6.82 -5.57
C ALA A 224 -11.74 -8.03 -4.64
N ALA A 225 -12.13 -7.93 -3.35
CA ALA A 225 -12.04 -9.06 -2.43
C ALA A 225 -12.75 -10.31 -2.96
N SER A 226 -13.94 -10.16 -3.56
CA SER A 226 -14.71 -11.26 -4.13
C SER A 226 -14.00 -11.92 -5.31
N ILE A 227 -13.35 -11.15 -6.17
CA ILE A 227 -12.54 -11.65 -7.29
C ILE A 227 -11.37 -12.48 -6.76
N PHE A 228 -10.58 -11.93 -5.83
CA PHE A 228 -9.39 -12.60 -5.32
C PHE A 228 -9.73 -13.86 -4.52
N LEU A 229 -10.76 -13.81 -3.68
CA LEU A 229 -11.25 -14.98 -2.91
C LEU A 229 -11.70 -16.15 -3.80
N SER A 230 -11.99 -15.93 -5.08
CA SER A 230 -12.28 -16.99 -6.02
C SER A 230 -11.05 -17.80 -6.46
N ALA A 231 -9.85 -17.28 -6.23
CA ALA A 231 -8.60 -17.84 -6.75
C ALA A 231 -7.50 -18.02 -5.68
N VAL A 232 -7.54 -17.25 -4.59
CA VAL A 232 -6.48 -17.16 -3.59
C VAL A 232 -7.09 -17.36 -2.20
N PRO A 233 -6.41 -18.09 -1.29
CA PRO A 233 -6.84 -18.21 0.11
C PRO A 233 -6.93 -16.83 0.80
N PRO A 234 -7.94 -16.59 1.64
CA PRO A 234 -8.15 -15.28 2.25
C PRO A 234 -6.95 -14.77 3.05
N GLU A 235 -6.22 -15.66 3.70
CA GLU A 235 -5.01 -15.31 4.48
C GLU A 235 -3.85 -14.79 3.62
N GLN A 236 -3.90 -14.98 2.30
CA GLN A 236 -2.91 -14.45 1.35
C GLN A 236 -3.33 -13.12 0.71
N ILE A 237 -4.43 -12.52 1.12
CA ILE A 237 -4.96 -11.29 0.51
C ILE A 237 -4.83 -10.13 1.49
N ASN A 238 -4.25 -9.01 1.04
CA ASN A 238 -4.28 -7.73 1.74
C ASN A 238 -5.05 -6.71 0.91
N MET A 239 -5.94 -5.98 1.57
CA MET A 239 -6.71 -4.90 0.93
C MET A 239 -5.94 -3.59 1.01
N GLY A 240 -5.68 -2.99 -0.13
CA GLY A 240 -5.01 -1.70 -0.24
C GLY A 240 -5.92 -0.51 0.03
N MET A 241 -5.32 0.57 0.50
CA MET A 241 -6.00 1.84 0.67
C MET A 241 -5.04 3.01 0.44
N PRO A 242 -5.56 4.12 -0.15
CA PRO A 242 -4.76 5.30 -0.40
C PRO A 242 -4.74 6.21 0.83
N PHE A 243 -3.59 6.77 1.14
CA PHE A 243 -3.47 7.88 2.08
C PHE A 243 -3.39 9.22 1.35
N TYR A 244 -3.85 9.26 0.11
CA TYR A 244 -3.96 10.41 -0.76
C TYR A 244 -5.34 10.46 -1.42
N GLY A 245 -5.62 11.58 -2.07
CA GLY A 245 -6.83 11.77 -2.85
C GLY A 245 -6.60 12.62 -4.09
N TYR A 246 -7.65 12.85 -4.85
CA TYR A 246 -7.61 13.64 -6.07
C TYR A 246 -8.47 14.89 -5.95
N TYR A 247 -7.90 16.04 -6.28
CA TYR A 247 -8.57 17.33 -6.36
C TYR A 247 -8.86 17.70 -7.81
N TYR A 248 -10.13 17.73 -8.16
CA TYR A 248 -10.64 18.19 -9.46
C TYR A 248 -11.01 19.66 -9.36
N THR A 249 -10.34 20.50 -10.14
CA THR A 249 -10.49 21.97 -10.08
C THR A 249 -11.63 22.51 -10.93
N ASN A 250 -12.30 21.67 -11.72
CA ASN A 250 -13.24 22.04 -12.77
C ASN A 250 -14.60 21.35 -12.68
N ILE A 251 -14.91 20.72 -11.54
CA ILE A 251 -16.20 20.11 -11.23
C ILE A 251 -16.63 20.47 -9.81
N ASN A 252 -17.94 20.48 -9.55
CA ASN A 252 -18.51 20.92 -8.28
C ASN A 252 -19.54 19.93 -7.69
N LYS A 253 -19.48 18.67 -8.09
CA LYS A 253 -20.34 17.62 -7.57
C LYS A 253 -19.69 16.25 -7.73
N LEU A 254 -20.06 15.31 -6.87
CA LEU A 254 -19.76 13.90 -7.05
C LEU A 254 -20.31 13.43 -8.40
N PHE A 255 -19.55 12.61 -9.10
CA PHE A 255 -19.84 12.13 -10.44
C PHE A 255 -20.05 13.24 -11.49
N GLY A 256 -19.48 14.42 -11.23
CA GLY A 256 -19.48 15.51 -12.20
C GLY A 256 -18.64 15.17 -13.43
N LEU A 257 -19.20 15.41 -14.63
CA LEU A 257 -18.46 15.28 -15.88
C LEU A 257 -17.42 16.40 -15.97
N CYS A 258 -16.19 16.05 -16.30
CA CYS A 258 -15.14 17.03 -16.56
C CYS A 258 -15.46 17.82 -17.83
N PRO A 259 -15.51 19.17 -17.78
CA PRO A 259 -15.70 19.98 -18.97
C PRO A 259 -14.61 19.66 -20.01
N ASN A 260 -15.02 19.45 -21.25
CA ASN A 260 -14.16 19.11 -22.38
C ASN A 260 -13.56 17.70 -22.39
N SER A 261 -13.93 16.79 -21.48
CA SER A 261 -13.46 15.41 -21.50
C SER A 261 -13.73 14.71 -22.84
N PHE A 262 -14.81 15.07 -23.54
CA PHE A 262 -15.11 14.56 -24.90
C PHE A 262 -14.23 15.15 -26.01
N PHE A 263 -13.42 16.16 -25.72
CA PHE A 263 -12.55 16.80 -26.71
C PHE A 263 -11.07 16.37 -26.55
N THR A 264 -10.74 15.62 -25.50
CA THR A 264 -9.45 14.97 -25.38
C THR A 264 -9.51 13.62 -26.09
N ALA A 265 -8.38 13.16 -26.62
CA ALA A 265 -8.32 11.90 -27.37
C ALA A 265 -8.75 10.70 -26.48
N ASP A 266 -8.53 10.80 -25.18
CA ASP A 266 -8.75 9.73 -24.19
C ASP A 266 -9.99 10.00 -23.30
N GLY A 267 -10.62 11.17 -23.41
CA GLY A 267 -11.82 11.52 -22.63
C GLY A 267 -11.55 11.95 -21.18
N ASP A 268 -10.30 12.28 -20.84
CA ASP A 268 -9.82 12.50 -19.48
C ASP A 268 -10.11 13.89 -18.92
N CYS A 269 -10.04 14.02 -17.58
CA CYS A 269 -10.01 15.31 -16.89
C CYS A 269 -8.65 16.01 -17.02
N ASP A 270 -7.60 15.27 -17.34
CA ASP A 270 -6.24 15.73 -17.60
C ASP A 270 -5.69 16.68 -16.50
N TYR A 271 -4.88 17.67 -16.88
CA TYR A 271 -4.21 18.65 -15.98
C TYR A 271 -5.12 19.43 -15.00
N LYS A 272 -6.41 19.14 -14.95
CA LYS A 272 -7.37 19.72 -13.99
C LYS A 272 -7.49 18.90 -12.70
N VAL A 273 -6.71 17.83 -12.57
CA VAL A 273 -6.68 16.97 -11.39
C VAL A 273 -5.30 17.03 -10.75
N GLU A 274 -5.27 17.24 -9.43
CA GLU A 274 -4.06 17.27 -8.59
C GLU A 274 -4.14 16.16 -7.56
N THR A 275 -3.05 15.40 -7.38
CA THR A 275 -2.92 14.45 -6.27
C THR A 275 -2.59 15.18 -4.97
N LEU A 276 -3.32 14.92 -3.90
CA LEU A 276 -3.13 15.54 -2.60
C LEU A 276 -2.93 14.48 -1.52
N ASN A 277 -1.84 14.59 -0.78
CA ASN A 277 -1.60 13.77 0.41
C ASN A 277 -2.60 14.14 1.53
N TYR A 278 -3.07 13.14 2.28
CA TYR A 278 -4.10 13.35 3.31
C TYR A 278 -3.59 14.24 4.46
N GLY A 279 -2.51 13.84 5.12
CA GLY A 279 -2.01 14.53 6.31
C GLY A 279 -1.66 15.99 6.06
N PRO A 280 -0.72 16.32 5.15
CA PRO A 280 -0.28 17.70 4.94
C PRO A 280 -1.28 18.58 4.20
N ARG A 281 -2.27 18.01 3.47
CA ARG A 281 -3.13 18.79 2.58
C ARG A 281 -4.62 18.59 2.87
N ILE A 282 -5.18 17.38 2.68
CA ILE A 282 -6.64 17.17 2.70
C ILE A 282 -7.20 17.37 4.10
N LYS A 283 -6.55 16.85 5.15
CA LYS A 283 -6.95 16.96 6.55
C LYS A 283 -7.31 18.39 6.97
N HIS A 284 -6.55 19.37 6.47
CA HIS A 284 -6.74 20.79 6.78
C HIS A 284 -7.84 21.47 5.97
N LEU A 285 -8.46 20.76 5.03
CA LEU A 285 -9.60 21.25 4.26
C LEU A 285 -10.93 20.72 4.79
N ILE A 286 -10.95 19.64 5.58
CA ILE A 286 -12.17 18.99 6.04
C ILE A 286 -13.02 19.97 6.88
N ASN A 287 -14.16 20.41 6.34
CA ASN A 287 -15.07 21.41 6.92
C ASN A 287 -14.38 22.75 7.28
N GLN A 288 -13.32 23.12 6.55
CA GLN A 288 -12.55 24.33 6.74
C GLN A 288 -12.24 25.00 5.40
N ASN A 289 -11.83 26.27 5.46
CA ASN A 289 -11.35 27.02 4.29
C ASN A 289 -12.32 27.04 3.09
N GLY A 290 -13.64 27.07 3.37
CA GLY A 290 -14.68 27.07 2.35
C GLY A 290 -14.99 25.68 1.75
N TRP A 291 -14.49 24.62 2.34
CA TRP A 291 -14.82 23.24 1.99
C TRP A 291 -15.82 22.61 2.97
N VAL A 292 -16.69 21.75 2.44
CA VAL A 292 -17.65 20.94 3.21
C VAL A 292 -17.45 19.49 2.88
N SER A 293 -17.34 18.66 3.92
CA SER A 293 -17.21 17.21 3.77
C SER A 293 -18.59 16.57 3.67
N TYR A 294 -18.71 15.71 2.70
CA TYR A 294 -19.85 14.81 2.48
C TYR A 294 -19.34 13.36 2.52
N ARG A 295 -20.24 12.42 2.63
CA ARG A 295 -19.94 10.99 2.52
C ARG A 295 -20.93 10.34 1.57
N ASP A 296 -20.43 9.55 0.65
CA ASP A 296 -21.28 8.70 -0.17
C ASP A 296 -21.92 7.61 0.72
N PRO A 297 -23.26 7.50 0.73
CA PRO A 297 -23.96 6.57 1.65
C PRO A 297 -23.85 5.11 1.21
N ILE A 298 -23.45 4.82 -0.03
CA ILE A 298 -23.30 3.47 -0.59
C ILE A 298 -21.82 3.07 -0.53
N ALA A 299 -20.95 3.87 -1.12
CA ALA A 299 -19.51 3.57 -1.14
C ALA A 299 -18.82 3.78 0.21
N LEU A 300 -19.45 4.50 1.15
CA LEU A 300 -18.99 4.81 2.51
C LEU A 300 -17.68 5.60 2.60
N VAL A 301 -17.25 6.22 1.52
CA VAL A 301 -16.05 7.07 1.46
C VAL A 301 -16.42 8.55 1.36
N PRO A 302 -15.59 9.45 1.90
CA PRO A 302 -15.87 10.87 1.91
C PRO A 302 -15.45 11.57 0.62
N TYR A 303 -16.01 12.77 0.42
CA TYR A 303 -15.57 13.73 -0.58
C TYR A 303 -15.80 15.16 -0.09
N LEU A 304 -15.05 16.12 -0.63
CA LEU A 304 -15.20 17.54 -0.31
C LEU A 304 -15.77 18.29 -1.53
N LEU A 305 -16.65 19.26 -1.25
CA LEU A 305 -17.12 20.24 -2.21
C LEU A 305 -16.94 21.66 -1.65
N ARG A 306 -16.90 22.66 -2.53
CA ARG A 306 -16.92 24.06 -2.14
C ARG A 306 -18.28 24.44 -1.55
N ALA A 307 -18.27 25.13 -0.40
CA ALA A 307 -19.48 25.56 0.30
C ALA A 307 -20.33 26.58 -0.50
N ASP A 308 -19.70 27.35 -1.36
CA ASP A 308 -20.33 28.37 -2.21
C ASP A 308 -20.84 27.82 -3.55
N GLY A 309 -20.67 26.50 -3.78
CA GLY A 309 -21.09 25.85 -5.03
C GLY A 309 -20.17 26.08 -6.22
N SER A 310 -19.05 26.78 -6.03
CA SER A 310 -18.02 26.93 -7.07
C SER A 310 -17.37 25.59 -7.39
N ASP A 311 -16.61 25.53 -8.48
CA ASP A 311 -15.86 24.35 -8.86
C ASP A 311 -14.81 24.00 -7.80
N GLY A 312 -14.70 22.71 -7.54
CA GLY A 312 -13.81 22.09 -6.58
C GLY A 312 -14.43 20.84 -5.99
N TYR A 313 -13.84 19.68 -6.31
CA TYR A 313 -14.22 18.37 -5.80
C TYR A 313 -12.95 17.63 -5.37
N ILE A 314 -12.95 17.05 -4.17
CA ILE A 314 -11.84 16.20 -3.70
C ILE A 314 -12.42 14.86 -3.28
N THR A 315 -11.92 13.78 -3.86
CA THR A 315 -12.15 12.41 -3.41
C THR A 315 -11.00 11.96 -2.53
N TYR A 316 -11.27 11.30 -1.42
CA TYR A 316 -10.25 10.89 -0.44
C TYR A 316 -10.78 9.81 0.51
N ASP A 317 -9.92 9.29 1.39
CA ASP A 317 -10.31 8.48 2.55
C ASP A 317 -10.07 9.27 3.85
N ASP A 318 -10.96 9.12 4.84
CA ASP A 318 -10.82 9.66 6.17
C ASP A 318 -10.69 8.55 7.24
N THR A 319 -10.56 8.92 8.50
CA THR A 319 -10.41 7.96 9.60
C THR A 319 -11.58 6.97 9.70
N PHE A 320 -12.80 7.38 9.32
CA PHE A 320 -13.96 6.48 9.32
C PHE A 320 -13.87 5.46 8.17
N SER A 321 -13.68 5.91 6.93
CA SER A 321 -13.62 5.00 5.78
C SER A 321 -12.42 4.05 5.89
N THR A 322 -11.29 4.55 6.36
CA THR A 322 -10.07 3.76 6.60
C THR A 322 -10.30 2.71 7.69
N TYR A 323 -10.87 3.10 8.86
CA TYR A 323 -11.24 2.16 9.92
C TYR A 323 -12.22 1.09 9.41
N TYR A 324 -13.29 1.52 8.74
CA TYR A 324 -14.35 0.60 8.30
C TYR A 324 -13.85 -0.37 7.23
N ARG A 325 -13.04 0.09 6.25
CA ARG A 325 -12.43 -0.76 5.23
C ARG A 325 -11.50 -1.80 5.84
N THR A 326 -10.66 -1.39 6.80
CA THR A 326 -9.79 -2.32 7.53
C THR A 326 -10.61 -3.35 8.29
N PHE A 327 -11.59 -2.92 9.08
CA PHE A 327 -12.48 -3.82 9.83
C PHE A 327 -13.24 -4.77 8.89
N TYR A 328 -13.77 -4.25 7.78
CA TYR A 328 -14.47 -5.04 6.77
C TYR A 328 -13.57 -6.11 6.16
N SER A 329 -12.37 -5.73 5.73
CA SER A 329 -11.40 -6.62 5.09
C SER A 329 -10.90 -7.68 6.07
N ASP A 330 -10.42 -7.27 7.25
CA ASP A 330 -9.77 -8.15 8.22
C ASP A 330 -10.76 -9.11 8.88
N TRP A 331 -11.97 -8.64 9.19
CA TRP A 331 -12.88 -9.36 10.07
C TRP A 331 -14.17 -9.84 9.39
N GLN A 332 -14.78 -9.06 8.50
CA GLN A 332 -15.98 -9.49 7.80
C GLN A 332 -15.65 -10.38 6.60
N ARG A 333 -14.62 -10.03 5.83
CA ARG A 333 -14.13 -10.85 4.71
C ARG A 333 -13.04 -11.84 5.12
N ASN A 334 -12.54 -11.73 6.35
CA ASN A 334 -11.48 -12.56 6.93
C ASN A 334 -10.19 -12.62 6.09
N LEU A 335 -9.81 -11.51 5.45
CA LEU A 335 -8.59 -11.41 4.68
C LEU A 335 -7.35 -11.50 5.58
N GLY A 336 -6.18 -11.66 5.00
CA GLY A 336 -4.90 -11.75 5.70
C GLY A 336 -4.45 -10.45 6.34
N GLY A 337 -4.91 -9.30 5.81
CA GLY A 337 -4.59 -7.98 6.33
C GLY A 337 -4.93 -6.84 5.39
N THR A 338 -4.33 -5.70 5.70
CA THR A 338 -4.45 -4.46 4.93
C THR A 338 -3.09 -3.81 4.72
N TRP A 339 -2.99 -2.97 3.70
CA TRP A 339 -1.79 -2.22 3.37
C TRP A 339 -2.15 -0.82 2.86
N MET A 340 -1.17 0.11 2.87
CA MET A 340 -1.45 1.47 2.43
C MET A 340 -0.32 2.05 1.56
N TRP A 341 -0.71 2.89 0.62
CA TRP A 341 0.14 3.79 -0.14
C TRP A 341 -0.20 5.24 0.24
N SER A 342 0.69 5.96 0.95
CA SER A 342 1.93 5.57 1.62
C SER A 342 2.01 6.20 3.02
N LEU A 343 2.93 5.75 3.85
CA LEU A 343 3.07 6.20 5.24
C LEU A 343 3.25 7.71 5.36
N ASP A 344 4.08 8.30 4.50
CA ASP A 344 4.35 9.75 4.47
C ASP A 344 3.12 10.58 4.12
N ALA A 345 2.22 10.04 3.29
CA ALA A 345 1.04 10.76 2.83
C ALA A 345 0.01 11.03 3.94
N ASP A 346 0.03 10.27 5.04
CA ASP A 346 -0.78 10.51 6.24
C ASP A 346 -0.11 11.44 7.26
N TYR A 347 1.21 11.66 7.14
CA TYR A 347 1.95 12.40 8.15
C TYR A 347 1.80 13.91 7.98
N ASP A 348 1.22 14.58 9.01
CA ASP A 348 1.01 16.04 9.04
C ASP A 348 2.12 16.84 9.77
N GLY A 349 3.22 16.16 10.13
CA GLY A 349 4.30 16.69 10.97
C GLY A 349 4.15 16.33 12.45
N HIS A 350 3.02 15.77 12.88
CA HIS A 350 2.70 15.45 14.26
C HIS A 350 2.02 14.11 14.46
N SER A 351 1.12 13.72 13.56
CA SER A 351 0.28 12.52 13.65
C SER A 351 0.11 11.82 12.31
N GLN A 352 -0.35 10.57 12.40
CA GLN A 352 -0.79 9.72 11.29
C GLN A 352 -2.15 9.15 11.64
N ASP A 353 -3.20 9.89 11.29
CA ASP A 353 -4.55 9.60 11.76
C ASP A 353 -5.17 8.39 11.04
N LEU A 354 -4.86 8.22 9.74
CA LEU A 354 -5.37 7.10 8.95
C LEU A 354 -4.69 5.79 9.37
N LEU A 355 -3.39 5.79 9.56
CA LEU A 355 -2.67 4.62 10.08
C LEU A 355 -3.17 4.22 11.47
N THR A 356 -3.36 5.18 12.36
CA THR A 356 -3.93 4.91 13.69
C THR A 356 -5.34 4.30 13.58
N ALA A 357 -6.17 4.75 12.63
CA ALA A 357 -7.49 4.18 12.40
C ALA A 357 -7.41 2.72 11.90
N MET A 358 -6.48 2.40 10.99
CA MET A 358 -6.21 1.02 10.55
C MET A 358 -5.77 0.15 11.73
N PHE A 359 -4.80 0.60 12.50
CA PHE A 359 -4.29 -0.11 13.66
C PHE A 359 -5.39 -0.45 14.67
N GLN A 360 -6.24 0.52 14.99
CA GLN A 360 -7.38 0.31 15.89
C GLN A 360 -8.37 -0.70 15.32
N ALA A 361 -8.69 -0.63 14.02
CA ALA A 361 -9.60 -1.58 13.37
C ALA A 361 -9.05 -3.01 13.39
N THR A 362 -7.74 -3.17 13.14
CA THR A 362 -7.07 -4.47 13.19
C THR A 362 -7.10 -5.08 14.60
N LEU A 363 -7.06 -4.27 15.66
CA LEU A 363 -7.14 -4.74 17.05
C LEU A 363 -8.56 -5.07 17.50
N ASN A 364 -9.57 -4.35 17.02
CA ASN A 364 -10.93 -4.37 17.56
C ASN A 364 -11.83 -5.49 17.01
N GLY A 365 -11.31 -6.35 16.18
CA GLY A 365 -12.09 -7.47 15.63
C GLY A 365 -12.22 -8.70 16.54
N LYS A 366 -11.80 -8.60 17.82
CA LYS A 366 -11.88 -9.69 18.79
C LYS A 366 -13.12 -9.59 19.67
#